data_9316b8b93259b257b6ad2a32772668e2
#
_entry.id   9316b8b93259b257b6ad2a32772668e2
#
_cell.length_a   1.000
_cell.length_b   1.000
_cell.length_c   1.000
_cell.angle_alpha   90.00
_cell.angle_beta   90.00
_cell.angle_gamma   90.00
#
_symmetry.space_group_name_H-M   'P 1'
#
loop_
_entity.id
_entity.type
_entity.pdbx_description
1 polymer ?
#
loop_
_entity_poly.entity_id
_entity_poly.type
_entity_poly.pdbx_seq_one_letter_code
_entity_poly.pdbx_strand_id
1 'polypeptide(L)'
;WSSDVCSSDLNTRYQTVYADPMGSVAAPTAGLHFTDNIFNKLRAKHIPTEFLTLHVGAGTFKPVSSATIGGHDMHSEKIAVDHTTIKDILKHDGKTLIAIGTTSVRTLESIYWFGVQLHSNPSAEAMHISQWGPYETDAQISMSEAYSNVLNWLDRQSIDTLYGETRLIIAPGYTYHVINGMVTNFHQPKSTLLLLVSALIGDSWKACYQYALDHDFRFLSYGDCCLFLPHAE
;
A
#
# COMPACT_ATOMS: atom_id res chain seq x y z
N TRP A 1 30.61 -6.32 -5.38
CA TRP A 1 29.38 -7.05 -5.68
C TRP A 1 29.69 -8.09 -6.73
N SER A 2 29.65 -9.38 -6.34
CA SER A 2 29.87 -10.50 -7.26
C SER A 2 28.68 -10.60 -8.22
N SER A 3 28.94 -10.62 -9.51
CA SER A 3 27.98 -10.71 -10.61
C SER A 3 27.40 -12.13 -10.81
N ASP A 4 27.55 -13.03 -9.84
CA ASP A 4 27.22 -14.45 -9.98
C ASP A 4 25.87 -14.85 -9.37
N VAL A 5 24.95 -13.92 -9.18
CA VAL A 5 23.56 -14.28 -8.87
C VAL A 5 22.88 -14.64 -10.18
N CYS A 6 22.77 -15.94 -10.46
CA CYS A 6 22.09 -16.47 -11.64
C CYS A 6 20.64 -15.96 -11.69
N SER A 7 20.17 -15.46 -12.82
CA SER A 7 18.82 -14.87 -12.99
C SER A 7 17.68 -15.83 -12.61
N SER A 8 17.91 -17.15 -12.65
CA SER A 8 16.99 -18.19 -12.20
C SER A 8 16.77 -18.19 -10.67
N ASP A 9 17.80 -17.81 -9.90
CA ASP A 9 17.71 -17.71 -8.44
C ASP A 9 16.85 -16.51 -7.98
N LEU A 10 16.91 -15.41 -8.73
CA LEU A 10 16.10 -14.21 -8.44
C LEU A 10 14.61 -14.47 -8.64
N ASN A 11 14.22 -15.23 -9.64
CA ASN A 11 12.81 -15.56 -9.89
C ASN A 11 12.17 -16.38 -8.75
N THR A 12 12.98 -17.09 -7.96
CA THR A 12 12.50 -17.90 -6.83
C THR A 12 12.72 -17.18 -5.50
N ARG A 13 13.83 -16.49 -5.33
CA ARG A 13 14.21 -15.86 -4.04
C ARG A 13 13.62 -14.45 -3.87
N TYR A 14 13.24 -13.77 -4.97
CA TYR A 14 12.63 -12.44 -4.97
C TYR A 14 11.12 -12.53 -5.16
N GLN A 15 10.49 -13.53 -4.49
CA GLN A 15 9.05 -13.73 -4.49
C GLN A 15 8.57 -14.01 -3.07
N THR A 16 7.34 -13.59 -2.77
CA THR A 16 6.70 -13.92 -1.49
C THR A 16 6.20 -15.37 -1.50
N VAL A 17 6.06 -15.98 -0.33
CA VAL A 17 5.49 -17.34 -0.18
C VAL A 17 4.03 -17.44 -0.64
N TYR A 18 3.37 -16.31 -0.86
CA TYR A 18 1.99 -16.20 -1.31
C TYR A 18 1.85 -15.59 -2.71
N ALA A 19 2.93 -15.51 -3.49
CA ALA A 19 2.90 -14.99 -4.84
C ALA A 19 2.12 -15.93 -5.78
N ASP A 20 1.03 -15.44 -6.36
CA ASP A 20 0.19 -16.07 -7.38
C ASP A 20 -0.61 -14.94 -8.06
N PRO A 21 -0.68 -14.82 -9.34
CA PRO A 21 -0.10 -15.41 -10.52
C PRO A 21 1.18 -14.72 -11.05
N MET A 22 1.84 -15.32 -12.07
CA MET A 22 3.01 -14.73 -12.74
C MET A 22 2.63 -13.47 -13.52
N GLY A 23 3.47 -12.42 -13.46
CA GLY A 23 3.27 -11.22 -14.29
C GLY A 23 3.75 -9.89 -13.72
N SER A 24 4.26 -9.85 -12.49
CA SER A 24 4.83 -8.63 -11.91
C SER A 24 6.35 -8.55 -12.13
N VAL A 25 6.84 -7.35 -12.44
CA VAL A 25 8.29 -7.07 -12.63
C VAL A 25 9.00 -6.86 -11.29
N ALA A 26 8.25 -6.54 -10.22
CA ALA A 26 8.81 -6.29 -8.90
C ALA A 26 8.02 -7.03 -7.81
N ALA A 27 8.72 -7.64 -6.85
CA ALA A 27 8.10 -8.26 -5.70
C ALA A 27 7.67 -7.21 -4.65
N PRO A 28 6.59 -7.45 -3.87
CA PRO A 28 6.24 -6.65 -2.71
C PRO A 28 7.23 -6.94 -1.58
N THR A 29 8.34 -6.19 -1.53
CA THR A 29 9.52 -6.50 -0.71
C THR A 29 9.24 -6.60 0.79
N ALA A 30 8.30 -5.83 1.32
CA ALA A 30 7.85 -5.98 2.71
C ALA A 30 7.19 -7.36 2.97
N GLY A 31 6.56 -7.94 1.95
CA GLY A 31 5.96 -9.27 2.03
C GLY A 31 6.98 -10.41 2.14
N LEU A 32 8.24 -10.19 1.72
CA LEU A 32 9.31 -11.20 1.82
C LEU A 32 9.62 -11.58 3.28
N HIS A 33 9.28 -10.71 4.23
CA HIS A 33 9.43 -11.00 5.67
C HIS A 33 8.36 -11.96 6.21
N PHE A 34 7.27 -12.18 5.47
CA PHE A 34 6.16 -13.03 5.88
C PHE A 34 6.35 -14.46 5.39
N THR A 35 6.85 -15.31 6.29
CA THR A 35 7.04 -16.75 6.06
C THR A 35 5.79 -17.53 6.48
N ASP A 36 5.69 -18.81 6.07
CA ASP A 36 4.63 -19.72 6.53
C ASP A 36 4.53 -19.79 8.05
N ASN A 37 5.66 -19.71 8.76
CA ASN A 37 5.68 -19.71 10.22
C ASN A 37 4.97 -18.45 10.78
N ILE A 38 5.16 -17.29 10.18
CA ILE A 38 4.46 -16.05 10.59
C ILE A 38 2.97 -16.19 10.32
N PHE A 39 2.57 -16.66 9.13
CA PHE A 39 1.15 -16.89 8.83
C PHE A 39 0.50 -17.90 9.78
N ASN A 40 1.21 -18.98 10.15
CA ASN A 40 0.74 -19.93 11.13
C ASN A 40 0.53 -19.29 12.51
N LYS A 41 1.45 -18.42 12.94
CA LYS A 41 1.33 -17.67 14.20
C LYS A 41 0.16 -16.66 14.17
N LEU A 42 -0.08 -15.99 13.04
CA LEU A 42 -1.24 -15.09 12.88
C LEU A 42 -2.55 -15.89 12.98
N ARG A 43 -2.65 -17.03 12.27
CA ARG A 43 -3.81 -17.93 12.36
C ARG A 43 -4.06 -18.45 13.77
N ALA A 44 -3.02 -18.86 14.48
CA ALA A 44 -3.13 -19.32 15.86
C ALA A 44 -3.61 -18.22 16.83
N LYS A 45 -3.39 -16.96 16.48
CA LYS A 45 -3.88 -15.78 17.21
C LYS A 45 -5.22 -15.25 16.68
N HIS A 46 -5.85 -15.95 15.73
CA HIS A 46 -7.09 -15.53 15.07
C HIS A 46 -7.00 -14.13 14.43
N ILE A 47 -5.83 -13.76 13.92
CA ILE A 47 -5.61 -12.53 13.15
C ILE A 47 -5.89 -12.85 11.70
N PRO A 48 -6.96 -12.32 11.10
CA PRO A 48 -7.29 -12.55 9.70
C PRO A 48 -6.25 -11.89 8.78
N THR A 49 -6.04 -12.49 7.62
CA THR A 49 -5.12 -11.99 6.60
C THR A 49 -5.81 -11.99 5.25
N GLU A 50 -5.74 -10.86 4.54
CA GLU A 50 -6.28 -10.68 3.20
C GLU A 50 -5.15 -10.40 2.22
N PHE A 51 -5.36 -10.76 0.95
CA PHE A 51 -4.35 -10.61 -0.10
C PHE A 51 -4.85 -9.68 -1.19
N LEU A 52 -3.95 -8.81 -1.65
CA LEU A 52 -4.18 -7.92 -2.78
C LEU A 52 -3.32 -8.36 -3.96
N THR A 53 -3.90 -8.44 -5.14
CA THR A 53 -3.14 -8.64 -6.38
C THR A 53 -2.72 -7.29 -6.93
N LEU A 54 -1.43 -7.10 -7.10
CA LEU A 54 -0.82 -5.84 -7.53
C LEU A 54 0.08 -6.07 -8.73
N HIS A 55 -0.06 -5.25 -9.75
CA HIS A 55 0.84 -5.22 -10.90
C HIS A 55 1.83 -4.07 -10.76
N VAL A 56 2.88 -4.30 -9.99
CA VAL A 56 3.90 -3.28 -9.68
C VAL A 56 4.85 -3.09 -10.87
N GLY A 57 4.83 -1.90 -11.43
CA GLY A 57 5.77 -1.49 -12.48
C GLY A 57 7.14 -1.08 -11.93
N ALA A 58 8.16 -1.07 -12.79
CA ALA A 58 9.53 -0.64 -12.43
C ALA A 58 9.63 0.82 -11.96
N GLY A 59 8.58 1.62 -12.14
CA GLY A 59 8.52 3.03 -11.72
C GLY A 59 8.49 3.26 -10.21
N THR A 60 8.11 2.26 -9.41
CA THR A 60 7.91 2.36 -7.94
C THR A 60 9.20 2.76 -7.19
N PHE A 61 10.36 2.50 -7.75
CA PHE A 61 11.66 2.74 -7.11
C PHE A 61 12.36 4.01 -7.62
N LYS A 62 11.69 4.84 -8.45
CA LYS A 62 12.31 6.09 -8.92
C LYS A 62 12.42 7.09 -7.77
N PRO A 63 13.62 7.65 -7.51
CA PRO A 63 13.77 8.70 -6.50
C PRO A 63 13.02 9.96 -6.93
N VAL A 64 12.62 10.77 -5.95
CA VAL A 64 12.09 12.11 -6.21
C VAL A 64 13.19 12.96 -6.83
N SER A 65 13.06 13.31 -8.10
CA SER A 65 14.04 14.12 -8.85
C SER A 65 13.74 15.61 -8.81
N SER A 66 12.55 15.99 -8.34
CA SER A 66 12.11 17.39 -8.24
C SER A 66 12.59 18.05 -6.95
N ALA A 67 12.76 19.38 -6.97
CA ALA A 67 13.17 20.17 -5.81
C ALA A 67 12.06 20.24 -4.73
N THR A 68 10.80 20.02 -5.11
CA THR A 68 9.63 20.06 -4.24
C THR A 68 8.76 18.83 -4.46
N ILE A 69 8.00 18.42 -3.45
CA ILE A 69 7.04 17.30 -3.54
C ILE A 69 5.98 17.61 -4.62
N GLY A 70 5.52 18.86 -4.70
CA GLY A 70 4.52 19.29 -5.68
C GLY A 70 4.99 19.18 -7.15
N GLY A 71 6.29 19.23 -7.39
CA GLY A 71 6.86 19.06 -8.74
C GLY A 71 7.16 17.61 -9.11
N HIS A 72 6.94 16.66 -8.21
CA HIS A 72 7.16 15.24 -8.49
C HIS A 72 5.98 14.67 -9.29
N ASP A 73 6.29 14.01 -10.41
CA ASP A 73 5.28 13.31 -11.21
C ASP A 73 5.23 11.82 -10.78
N MET A 74 4.16 11.47 -10.07
CA MET A 74 3.96 10.12 -9.55
C MET A 74 3.57 9.17 -10.70
N HIS A 75 4.25 8.04 -10.79
CA HIS A 75 3.88 7.01 -11.76
C HIS A 75 2.52 6.39 -11.44
N SER A 76 1.83 5.93 -12.48
CA SER A 76 0.57 5.17 -12.34
C SER A 76 0.86 3.74 -11.91
N GLU A 77 0.13 3.23 -10.96
CA GLU A 77 0.09 1.81 -10.57
C GLU A 77 -1.28 1.23 -10.92
N LYS A 78 -1.27 0.03 -11.50
CA LYS A 78 -2.48 -0.72 -11.81
C LYS A 78 -2.90 -1.53 -10.60
N ILE A 79 -4.17 -1.46 -10.27
CA ILE A 79 -4.82 -2.14 -9.16
C ILE A 79 -5.73 -3.22 -9.72
N ALA A 80 -5.69 -4.41 -9.10
CA ALA A 80 -6.67 -5.46 -9.31
C ALA A 80 -7.04 -6.06 -7.95
N VAL A 81 -8.26 -5.84 -7.48
CA VAL A 81 -8.71 -6.31 -6.16
C VAL A 81 -10.08 -6.94 -6.27
N ASP A 82 -10.19 -8.17 -5.78
CA ASP A 82 -11.43 -8.93 -5.87
C ASP A 82 -12.52 -8.37 -4.95
N HIS A 83 -13.76 -8.46 -5.41
CA HIS A 83 -14.96 -8.08 -4.67
C HIS A 83 -14.99 -8.70 -3.27
N THR A 84 -14.64 -9.99 -3.15
CA THR A 84 -14.57 -10.69 -1.86
C THR A 84 -13.57 -10.07 -0.91
N THR A 85 -12.39 -9.70 -1.37
CA THR A 85 -11.36 -9.02 -0.57
C THR A 85 -11.85 -7.66 -0.07
N ILE A 86 -12.46 -6.85 -0.93
CA ILE A 86 -13.04 -5.55 -0.54
C ILE A 86 -14.12 -5.74 0.52
N LYS A 87 -14.98 -6.74 0.35
CA LYS A 87 -16.04 -7.08 1.30
C LYS A 87 -15.50 -7.58 2.64
N ASP A 88 -14.43 -8.37 2.62
CA ASP A 88 -13.83 -8.88 3.86
C ASP A 88 -13.09 -7.78 4.62
N ILE A 89 -12.43 -6.85 3.92
CA ILE A 89 -11.87 -5.64 4.55
C ILE A 89 -12.99 -4.81 5.20
N LEU A 90 -14.11 -4.60 4.50
CA LEU A 90 -15.25 -3.86 5.03
C LEU A 90 -15.84 -4.48 6.32
N LYS A 91 -15.88 -5.81 6.43
CA LYS A 91 -16.32 -6.51 7.66
C LYS A 91 -15.43 -6.22 8.88
N HIS A 92 -14.24 -5.72 8.65
CA HIS A 92 -13.28 -5.36 9.70
C HIS A 92 -13.23 -3.85 9.97
N ASP A 93 -14.18 -3.08 9.44
CA ASP A 93 -14.32 -1.66 9.76
C ASP A 93 -14.40 -1.43 11.28
N GLY A 94 -13.73 -0.40 11.77
CA GLY A 94 -13.56 -0.13 13.21
C GLY A 94 -12.56 -1.01 13.94
N LYS A 95 -11.87 -1.95 13.25
CA LYS A 95 -10.77 -2.75 13.80
C LYS A 95 -9.44 -2.26 13.25
N THR A 96 -8.35 -2.62 13.95
CA THR A 96 -6.99 -2.29 13.52
C THR A 96 -6.65 -3.03 12.23
N LEU A 97 -6.38 -2.29 11.15
CA LEU A 97 -5.94 -2.80 9.86
C LEU A 97 -4.48 -2.40 9.61
N ILE A 98 -3.63 -3.41 9.45
CA ILE A 98 -2.19 -3.25 9.19
C ILE A 98 -1.91 -3.63 7.74
N ALA A 99 -1.45 -2.69 6.93
CA ALA A 99 -1.05 -2.97 5.56
C ALA A 99 0.39 -3.47 5.48
N ILE A 100 0.63 -4.47 4.62
CA ILE A 100 1.96 -4.99 4.36
C ILE A 100 2.47 -4.43 3.02
N GLY A 101 3.42 -3.51 3.11
CA GLY A 101 4.01 -2.82 1.97
C GLY A 101 3.28 -1.54 1.58
N THR A 102 4.06 -0.58 1.07
CA THR A 102 3.59 0.76 0.68
C THR A 102 2.62 0.74 -0.50
N THR A 103 2.76 -0.23 -1.40
CA THR A 103 1.82 -0.41 -2.53
C THR A 103 0.45 -0.89 -2.03
N SER A 104 0.40 -1.79 -1.04
CA SER A 104 -0.86 -2.19 -0.39
C SER A 104 -1.53 -1.00 0.29
N VAL A 105 -0.77 -0.17 0.99
CA VAL A 105 -1.27 1.07 1.59
C VAL A 105 -1.94 1.96 0.54
N ARG A 106 -1.22 2.25 -0.55
CA ARG A 106 -1.75 3.11 -1.62
C ARG A 106 -2.99 2.51 -2.28
N THR A 107 -3.03 1.21 -2.46
CA THR A 107 -4.20 0.52 -3.01
C THR A 107 -5.42 0.67 -2.11
N LEU A 108 -5.30 0.38 -0.82
CA LEU A 108 -6.40 0.48 0.14
C LEU A 108 -6.95 1.91 0.23
N GLU A 109 -6.07 2.89 0.36
CA GLU A 109 -6.46 4.30 0.38
C GLU A 109 -7.06 4.75 -0.97
N SER A 110 -6.59 4.22 -2.10
CA SER A 110 -7.15 4.53 -3.41
C SER A 110 -8.55 3.95 -3.60
N ILE A 111 -8.85 2.76 -3.04
CA ILE A 111 -10.21 2.19 -3.03
C ILE A 111 -11.16 3.10 -2.24
N TYR A 112 -10.71 3.62 -1.09
CA TYR A 112 -11.48 4.60 -0.31
C TYR A 112 -11.81 5.83 -1.16
N TRP A 113 -10.82 6.44 -1.81
CA TRP A 113 -11.02 7.62 -2.63
C TRP A 113 -11.88 7.37 -3.86
N PHE A 114 -11.85 6.17 -4.42
CA PHE A 114 -12.80 5.78 -5.46
C PHE A 114 -14.23 5.73 -4.91
N GLY A 115 -14.41 5.21 -3.70
CA GLY A 115 -15.71 5.24 -3.02
C GLY A 115 -16.24 6.66 -2.75
N VAL A 116 -15.34 7.61 -2.42
CA VAL A 116 -15.66 9.05 -2.31
C VAL A 116 -16.06 9.63 -3.67
N GLN A 117 -15.34 9.29 -4.75
CA GLN A 117 -15.71 9.70 -6.10
C GLN A 117 -17.09 9.18 -6.49
N LEU A 118 -17.40 7.91 -6.18
CA LEU A 118 -18.70 7.30 -6.45
C LEU A 118 -19.83 7.90 -5.64
N HIS A 119 -19.56 8.42 -4.44
CA HIS A 119 -20.54 9.20 -3.68
C HIS A 119 -20.99 10.44 -4.43
N SER A 120 -20.06 11.16 -5.05
CA SER A 120 -20.35 12.38 -5.81
C SER A 120 -20.76 12.10 -7.26
N ASN A 121 -20.24 11.02 -7.87
CA ASN A 121 -20.52 10.61 -9.24
C ASN A 121 -20.75 9.08 -9.31
N PRO A 122 -21.95 8.60 -9.02
CA PRO A 122 -22.26 7.16 -9.05
C PRO A 122 -22.14 6.49 -10.42
N SER A 123 -22.02 7.29 -11.50
CA SER A 123 -21.90 6.82 -12.89
C SER A 123 -20.47 6.80 -13.40
N ALA A 124 -19.47 6.96 -12.53
CA ALA A 124 -18.07 6.83 -12.93
C ALA A 124 -17.83 5.48 -13.65
N GLU A 125 -17.14 5.53 -14.78
CA GLU A 125 -16.94 4.34 -15.64
C GLU A 125 -15.78 3.46 -15.18
N ALA A 126 -14.78 4.05 -14.53
CA ALA A 126 -13.58 3.34 -14.07
C ALA A 126 -12.95 4.02 -12.85
N MET A 127 -12.19 3.25 -12.09
CA MET A 127 -11.37 3.76 -11.01
C MET A 127 -10.12 4.46 -11.55
N HIS A 128 -10.03 5.76 -11.33
CA HIS A 128 -8.85 6.54 -11.65
C HIS A 128 -8.59 7.58 -10.54
N ILE A 129 -7.51 7.37 -9.79
CA ILE A 129 -7.14 8.28 -8.69
C ILE A 129 -5.97 9.13 -9.12
N SER A 130 -6.22 10.44 -9.25
CA SER A 130 -5.19 11.42 -9.57
C SER A 130 -4.23 11.62 -8.40
N GLN A 131 -3.06 12.18 -8.69
CA GLN A 131 -1.99 12.33 -7.70
C GLN A 131 -2.41 13.19 -6.51
N TRP A 132 -3.11 14.31 -6.75
CA TRP A 132 -3.48 15.31 -5.76
C TRP A 132 -4.98 15.37 -5.47
N GLY A 133 -5.80 14.63 -6.21
CA GLY A 133 -7.26 14.65 -6.06
C GLY A 133 -7.75 14.50 -4.62
N PRO A 134 -7.16 13.60 -3.81
CA PRO A 134 -7.50 13.48 -2.40
C PRO A 134 -7.27 14.74 -1.55
N TYR A 135 -6.40 15.64 -1.98
CA TYR A 135 -6.12 16.90 -1.28
C TYR A 135 -6.95 18.08 -1.79
N GLU A 136 -7.66 17.87 -2.91
CA GLU A 136 -8.46 18.90 -3.59
C GLU A 136 -9.96 18.79 -3.28
N THR A 137 -10.35 17.81 -2.49
CA THR A 137 -11.74 17.57 -2.11
C THR A 137 -11.95 17.66 -0.61
N ASP A 138 -13.00 18.35 -0.20
CA ASP A 138 -13.48 18.40 1.18
C ASP A 138 -14.46 17.25 1.49
N ALA A 139 -14.80 16.43 0.50
CA ALA A 139 -15.73 15.33 0.69
C ALA A 139 -15.08 14.24 1.56
N GLN A 140 -15.61 14.08 2.77
CA GLN A 140 -15.22 13.04 3.69
C GLN A 140 -16.44 12.18 4.02
N ILE A 141 -16.32 10.88 3.78
CA ILE A 141 -17.30 9.88 4.17
C ILE A 141 -16.61 8.80 4.99
N SER A 142 -17.36 7.98 5.72
CA SER A 142 -16.76 6.89 6.47
C SER A 142 -16.10 5.85 5.53
N MET A 143 -15.13 5.10 6.05
CA MET A 143 -14.51 3.97 5.34
C MET A 143 -15.59 2.97 4.91
N SER A 144 -16.53 2.68 5.79
CA SER A 144 -17.66 1.79 5.53
C SER A 144 -18.51 2.25 4.35
N GLU A 145 -18.85 3.54 4.29
CA GLU A 145 -19.63 4.11 3.21
C GLU A 145 -18.86 4.08 1.89
N ALA A 146 -17.58 4.46 1.90
CA ALA A 146 -16.73 4.46 0.70
C ALA A 146 -16.61 3.04 0.11
N TYR A 147 -16.28 2.06 0.93
CA TYR A 147 -16.13 0.67 0.49
C TYR A 147 -17.48 0.07 0.02
N SER A 148 -18.59 0.43 0.68
CA SER A 148 -19.94 0.02 0.25
C SER A 148 -20.29 0.61 -1.12
N ASN A 149 -19.91 1.86 -1.40
CA ASN A 149 -20.11 2.47 -2.70
C ASN A 149 -19.36 1.71 -3.81
N VAL A 150 -18.12 1.27 -3.52
CA VAL A 150 -17.32 0.47 -4.46
C VAL A 150 -17.96 -0.89 -4.70
N LEU A 151 -18.40 -1.60 -3.66
CA LEU A 151 -19.09 -2.89 -3.81
C LEU A 151 -20.37 -2.75 -4.62
N ASN A 152 -21.21 -1.76 -4.31
CA ASN A 152 -22.42 -1.48 -5.06
C ASN A 152 -22.15 -1.12 -6.53
N TRP A 153 -21.02 -0.48 -6.81
CA TRP A 153 -20.61 -0.17 -8.18
C TRP A 153 -20.20 -1.46 -8.92
N LEU A 154 -19.39 -2.33 -8.29
CA LEU A 154 -19.00 -3.64 -8.84
C LEU A 154 -20.24 -4.50 -9.14
N ASP A 155 -21.18 -4.58 -8.20
CA ASP A 155 -22.43 -5.35 -8.36
C ASP A 155 -23.26 -4.83 -9.55
N ARG A 156 -23.39 -3.51 -9.71
CA ARG A 156 -24.12 -2.89 -10.83
C ARG A 156 -23.45 -3.19 -12.18
N GLN A 157 -22.11 -3.25 -12.21
CA GLN A 157 -21.37 -3.60 -13.43
C GLN A 157 -21.30 -5.12 -13.68
N SER A 158 -21.73 -5.95 -12.70
CA SER A 158 -21.62 -7.42 -12.75
C SER A 158 -20.18 -7.87 -12.95
N ILE A 159 -19.23 -7.26 -12.23
CA ILE A 159 -17.80 -7.59 -12.25
C ILE A 159 -17.32 -7.99 -10.86
N ASP A 160 -16.49 -9.04 -10.81
CA ASP A 160 -16.00 -9.62 -9.55
C ASP A 160 -14.62 -9.05 -9.12
N THR A 161 -13.98 -8.28 -9.99
CA THR A 161 -12.65 -7.69 -9.70
C THR A 161 -12.65 -6.21 -10.04
N LEU A 162 -12.29 -5.37 -9.08
CA LEU A 162 -12.03 -3.95 -9.28
C LEU A 162 -10.70 -3.78 -10.01
N TYR A 163 -10.76 -3.30 -11.24
CA TYR A 163 -9.60 -2.84 -11.98
C TYR A 163 -9.54 -1.32 -11.96
N GLY A 164 -8.35 -0.77 -11.75
CA GLY A 164 -8.17 0.67 -11.73
C GLY A 164 -6.71 1.11 -11.79
N GLU A 165 -6.54 2.41 -11.78
CA GLU A 165 -5.23 3.05 -11.77
C GLU A 165 -5.15 4.09 -10.66
N THR A 166 -4.00 4.13 -9.99
CA THR A 166 -3.72 5.16 -8.98
C THR A 166 -2.39 5.85 -9.24
N ARG A 167 -2.41 7.16 -9.08
CA ARG A 167 -1.23 8.01 -8.97
C ARG A 167 -1.14 8.67 -7.60
N LEU A 168 -1.98 8.24 -6.65
CA LEU A 168 -2.06 8.80 -5.30
C LEU A 168 -0.68 8.98 -4.70
N ILE A 169 -0.33 10.20 -4.33
CA ILE A 169 0.80 10.51 -3.47
C ILE A 169 0.31 10.65 -2.03
N ILE A 170 0.99 9.98 -1.11
CA ILE A 170 0.72 10.12 0.33
C ILE A 170 1.92 10.83 0.93
N ALA A 171 1.70 12.03 1.48
CA ALA A 171 2.73 12.90 2.03
C ALA A 171 2.26 13.50 3.36
N PRO A 172 3.14 14.09 4.18
CA PRO A 172 2.75 14.76 5.41
C PRO A 172 1.57 15.72 5.20
N GLY A 173 0.55 15.60 6.06
CA GLY A 173 -0.74 16.27 5.94
C GLY A 173 -1.86 15.39 5.34
N TYR A 174 -1.54 14.20 4.82
CA TYR A 174 -2.54 13.20 4.44
C TYR A 174 -3.15 12.54 5.68
N THR A 175 -4.47 12.43 5.71
CA THR A 175 -5.20 11.66 6.72
C THR A 175 -5.48 10.26 6.18
N TYR A 176 -5.01 9.23 6.87
CA TYR A 176 -5.31 7.84 6.53
C TYR A 176 -6.75 7.51 6.89
N HIS A 177 -7.47 6.86 5.98
CA HIS A 177 -8.88 6.53 6.12
C HIS A 177 -9.13 5.04 6.33
N VAL A 178 -8.20 4.19 5.90
CA VAL A 178 -8.38 2.73 5.90
C VAL A 178 -7.41 2.04 6.84
N ILE A 179 -6.13 2.41 6.81
CA ILE A 179 -5.10 1.71 7.58
C ILE A 179 -4.85 2.38 8.94
N ASN A 180 -4.54 1.54 9.94
CA ASN A 180 -4.12 1.98 11.27
C ASN A 180 -2.62 1.72 11.51
N GLY A 181 -1.93 1.13 10.55
CA GLY A 181 -0.50 0.89 10.61
C GLY A 181 0.02 0.22 9.36
N MET A 182 1.31 0.13 9.24
CA MET A 182 1.95 -0.55 8.12
C MET A 182 3.22 -1.29 8.52
N VAL A 183 3.49 -2.39 7.82
CA VAL A 183 4.80 -3.04 7.79
C VAL A 183 5.47 -2.68 6.48
N THR A 184 6.67 -2.14 6.54
CA THR A 184 7.45 -1.81 5.35
C THR A 184 8.95 -1.88 5.61
N ASN A 185 9.78 -1.95 4.55
CA ASN A 185 11.22 -1.86 4.66
C ASN A 185 11.66 -0.42 5.02
N PHE A 186 12.90 -0.26 5.44
CA PHE A 186 13.51 1.07 5.56
C PHE A 186 13.81 1.64 4.17
N HIS A 187 13.32 2.85 3.92
CA HIS A 187 13.40 3.53 2.62
C HIS A 187 14.52 4.57 2.57
N GLN A 188 14.94 4.91 1.36
CA GLN A 188 15.94 5.97 1.15
C GLN A 188 15.38 7.36 1.48
N PRO A 189 16.24 8.28 1.91
CA PRO A 189 15.91 9.70 1.92
C PRO A 189 15.46 10.18 0.54
N LYS A 190 14.58 11.18 0.53
CA LYS A 190 14.00 11.76 -0.71
C LYS A 190 13.23 10.75 -1.57
N SER A 191 12.64 9.73 -0.96
CA SER A 191 11.71 8.82 -1.65
C SER A 191 10.26 9.13 -1.29
N THR A 192 9.35 8.90 -2.22
CA THR A 192 7.90 8.98 -1.97
C THR A 192 7.44 7.99 -0.90
N LEU A 193 8.18 6.88 -0.76
CA LEU A 193 7.89 5.85 0.25
C LEU A 193 8.17 6.34 1.67
N LEU A 194 9.21 7.17 1.87
CA LEU A 194 9.47 7.79 3.17
C LEU A 194 8.45 8.88 3.51
N LEU A 195 7.93 9.60 2.50
CA LEU A 195 6.84 10.56 2.72
C LEU A 195 5.59 9.88 3.28
N LEU A 196 5.27 8.69 2.76
CA LEU A 196 4.14 7.87 3.21
C LEU A 196 4.31 7.44 4.67
N VAL A 197 5.51 6.98 5.08
CA VAL A 197 5.82 6.68 6.49
C VAL A 197 5.67 7.94 7.36
N SER A 198 6.23 9.06 6.90
CA SER A 198 6.15 10.35 7.62
C SER A 198 4.70 10.85 7.77
N ALA A 199 3.85 10.58 6.79
CA ALA A 199 2.42 10.90 6.89
C ALA A 199 1.71 10.08 7.98
N LEU A 200 2.16 8.84 8.24
CA LEU A 200 1.53 7.97 9.24
C LEU A 200 1.95 8.28 10.67
N ILE A 201 3.26 8.49 10.90
CA ILE A 201 3.81 8.59 12.25
C ILE A 201 4.41 9.98 12.57
N GLY A 202 4.15 10.97 11.70
CA GLY A 202 4.67 12.32 11.89
C GLY A 202 6.19 12.34 11.97
N ASP A 203 6.74 13.27 12.73
CA ASP A 203 8.19 13.45 12.91
C ASP A 203 8.90 12.29 13.62
N SER A 204 8.16 11.38 14.24
CA SER A 204 8.72 10.18 14.92
C SER A 204 9.51 9.29 13.98
N TRP A 205 9.27 9.35 12.66
CA TRP A 205 10.05 8.60 11.69
C TRP A 205 11.55 8.91 11.79
N LYS A 206 11.93 10.15 12.13
CA LYS A 206 13.34 10.58 12.25
C LYS A 206 14.06 9.80 13.34
N ALA A 207 13.42 9.68 14.50
CA ALA A 207 13.98 8.92 15.63
C ALA A 207 14.05 7.40 15.31
N CYS A 208 13.02 6.84 14.65
CA CYS A 208 13.05 5.44 14.22
C CYS A 208 14.19 5.15 13.25
N TYR A 209 14.42 6.03 12.27
CA TYR A 209 15.48 5.87 11.28
C TYR A 209 16.88 6.09 11.89
N GLN A 210 17.02 7.06 12.82
CA GLN A 210 18.27 7.25 13.54
C GLN A 210 18.60 6.01 14.37
N TYR A 211 17.62 5.47 15.10
CA TYR A 211 17.80 4.22 15.85
C TYR A 211 18.27 3.08 14.94
N ALA A 212 17.65 2.93 13.77
CA ALA A 212 18.03 1.89 12.81
C ALA A 212 19.48 2.05 12.32
N LEU A 213 19.92 3.30 12.04
CA LEU A 213 21.30 3.59 11.64
C LEU A 213 22.30 3.29 12.77
N ASP A 214 21.95 3.59 14.00
CA ASP A 214 22.83 3.39 15.17
C ASP A 214 22.93 1.93 15.61
N HIS A 215 22.04 1.03 15.07
CA HIS A 215 21.95 -0.37 15.45
C HIS A 215 22.12 -1.33 14.27
N ASP A 216 22.82 -0.92 13.21
CA ASP A 216 23.20 -1.74 12.07
C ASP A 216 22.01 -2.39 11.31
N PHE A 217 20.83 -1.77 11.35
CA PHE A 217 19.70 -2.22 10.53
C PHE A 217 20.00 -2.03 9.05
N ARG A 218 19.58 -2.99 8.24
CA ARG A 218 19.75 -2.98 6.79
C ARG A 218 18.56 -2.28 6.13
N PHE A 219 18.85 -1.53 5.11
CA PHE A 219 17.87 -0.73 4.37
C PHE A 219 17.51 -1.38 3.03
N LEU A 220 16.43 -0.92 2.41
CA LEU A 220 15.92 -1.28 1.10
C LEU A 220 15.32 -2.71 1.03
N SER A 221 15.20 -3.23 -0.18
CA SER A 221 14.41 -4.42 -0.54
C SER A 221 14.81 -5.70 0.22
N TYR A 222 16.11 -5.89 0.48
CA TYR A 222 16.64 -7.02 1.25
C TYR A 222 17.07 -6.62 2.66
N GLY A 223 16.67 -5.42 3.07
CA GLY A 223 16.93 -4.93 4.41
C GLY A 223 15.93 -5.46 5.44
N ASP A 224 15.99 -4.86 6.61
CA ASP A 224 15.07 -5.16 7.69
C ASP A 224 13.73 -4.44 7.48
N CYS A 225 12.68 -4.84 8.21
CA CYS A 225 11.38 -4.18 8.14
C CYS A 225 11.00 -3.56 9.49
N CYS A 226 10.09 -2.59 9.39
CA CYS A 226 9.50 -1.89 10.53
C CYS A 226 7.98 -2.09 10.54
N LEU A 227 7.41 -2.22 11.72
CA LEU A 227 5.99 -2.02 11.97
C LEU A 227 5.82 -0.59 12.49
N PHE A 228 5.17 0.26 11.70
CA PHE A 228 4.81 1.62 12.08
C PHE A 228 3.35 1.65 12.52
N LEU A 229 3.14 2.16 13.73
CA LEU A 229 1.81 2.43 14.30
C LEU A 229 1.77 3.92 14.66
N PRO A 230 0.70 4.65 14.34
CA PRO A 230 0.53 6.00 14.87
C PRO A 230 0.46 5.95 16.39
N HIS A 231 0.92 7.01 17.04
CA HIS A 231 0.75 7.14 18.49
C HIS A 231 -0.75 7.13 18.80
N ALA A 232 -1.16 6.33 19.78
CA ALA A 232 -2.47 6.52 20.39
C ALA A 232 -2.48 7.90 21.07
N GLU A 233 -3.40 8.76 20.67
CA GLU A 233 -3.65 10.03 21.35
C GLU A 233 -4.23 9.79 22.76
#